data_20b44ddac09c746666d51f9e5d60223a
#
_entry.id   20b44ddac09c746666d51f9e5d60223a
#
_cell.length_a   1.000
_cell.length_b   1.000
_cell.length_c   1.000
_cell.angle_alpha   90.00
_cell.angle_beta   90.00
_cell.angle_gamma   90.00
#
_symmetry.space_group_name_H-M   'P 1'
#
loop_
_entity.id
_entity.type
_entity.pdbx_description
1 polymer ?
#
loop_
_entity_poly.entity_id
_entity_poly.type
_entity_poly.pdbx_seq_one_letter_code
_entity_poly.pdbx_strand_id
1 'polypeptide(L)'
;MFRFAAHISILYRDLPLLEAAQRAKAAGFELVEMWWPTQAGLGGFTPPELGDRIRAMGMTCELINFYAGDLAAGDRGLVTDPAQIDAFRAHVPEALEVARRLGTRKINASAGNLAPGQSRADAIDLMVENLRFAADRAREVGITLHLEALNHLETPRYLLPDVAAAIDAMTLIDRPNVMLLVDVYHVAMAGQDPVEVIERAGKRIGHVQVAEYPGRHEPGTGTLKWAEILAALARVGYRGSVGLEFAPAVPNEPDFGFLPEFMQLSARLGA
;
A
#
# COMPACT_ATOMS: atom_id res chain seq x y z
N MET A 1 7.76 19.32 -1.15
CA MET A 1 7.92 18.63 0.16
C MET A 1 6.98 17.44 0.19
N PHE A 2 7.46 16.22 0.48
CA PHE A 2 6.61 15.05 0.61
C PHE A 2 5.62 15.23 1.75
N ARG A 3 4.41 14.73 1.55
CA ARG A 3 3.41 14.60 2.60
C ARG A 3 3.47 13.17 3.15
N PHE A 4 3.24 12.98 4.44
CA PHE A 4 3.28 11.68 5.07
C PHE A 4 1.87 11.24 5.47
N ALA A 5 1.55 9.97 5.21
CA ALA A 5 0.29 9.35 5.57
C ALA A 5 0.52 8.30 6.65
N ALA A 6 -0.30 8.30 7.70
CA ALA A 6 -0.25 7.27 8.73
C ALA A 6 -1.02 6.02 8.25
N HIS A 7 -0.36 4.86 8.15
CA HIS A 7 -1.04 3.60 7.84
C HIS A 7 -1.70 3.02 9.09
N ILE A 8 -2.94 3.44 9.35
CA ILE A 8 -3.60 3.23 10.64
C ILE A 8 -3.87 1.76 10.99
N SER A 9 -3.96 0.87 10.01
CA SER A 9 -4.17 -0.57 10.26
C SER A 9 -2.93 -1.29 10.78
N ILE A 10 -1.73 -0.72 10.65
CA ILE A 10 -0.51 -1.31 11.20
C ILE A 10 0.02 -0.53 12.42
N LEU A 11 -0.03 0.80 12.36
CA LEU A 11 0.44 1.67 13.44
C LEU A 11 -0.40 1.51 14.72
N TYR A 12 -1.68 1.19 14.56
CA TYR A 12 -2.66 1.05 15.66
C TYR A 12 -3.45 -0.24 15.50
N ARG A 13 -2.72 -1.36 15.31
CA ARG A 13 -3.27 -2.66 14.90
C ARG A 13 -4.41 -3.18 15.76
N ASP A 14 -4.37 -2.93 17.06
CA ASP A 14 -5.33 -3.47 18.03
C ASP A 14 -6.51 -2.53 18.28
N LEU A 15 -6.56 -1.37 17.60
CA LEU A 15 -7.62 -0.40 17.74
C LEU A 15 -8.62 -0.47 16.59
N PRO A 16 -9.91 -0.17 16.84
CA PRO A 16 -10.86 0.06 15.77
C PRO A 16 -10.40 1.21 14.86
N LEU A 17 -10.61 1.11 13.55
CA LEU A 17 -10.08 2.07 12.56
C LEU A 17 -10.45 3.52 12.83
N LEU A 18 -11.64 3.80 13.36
CA LEU A 18 -12.02 5.17 13.68
C LEU A 18 -11.20 5.73 14.86
N GLU A 19 -10.92 4.91 15.88
CA GLU A 19 -10.04 5.30 16.98
C GLU A 19 -8.60 5.47 16.50
N ALA A 20 -8.12 4.54 15.67
CA ALA A 20 -6.81 4.64 15.03
C ALA A 20 -6.65 5.94 14.22
N ALA A 21 -7.67 6.33 13.45
CA ALA A 21 -7.70 7.59 12.73
C ALA A 21 -7.69 8.81 13.68
N GLN A 22 -8.41 8.75 14.80
CA GLN A 22 -8.38 9.79 15.82
C GLN A 22 -6.99 9.95 16.45
N ARG A 23 -6.29 8.83 16.74
CA ARG A 23 -4.90 8.85 17.23
C ARG A 23 -3.95 9.47 16.19
N ALA A 24 -4.06 9.07 14.93
CA ALA A 24 -3.29 9.67 13.86
C ALA A 24 -3.55 11.18 13.72
N LYS A 25 -4.81 11.61 13.82
CA LYS A 25 -5.17 13.04 13.82
C LYS A 25 -4.56 13.79 14.99
N ALA A 26 -4.60 13.23 16.19
CA ALA A 26 -3.99 13.81 17.39
C ALA A 26 -2.46 13.91 17.28
N ALA A 27 -1.81 12.99 16.54
CA ALA A 27 -0.39 13.05 16.19
C ALA A 27 -0.06 14.04 15.05
N GLY A 28 -1.07 14.75 14.51
CA GLY A 28 -0.87 15.79 13.48
C GLY A 28 -1.04 15.34 12.04
N PHE A 29 -1.44 14.11 11.78
CA PHE A 29 -1.65 13.64 10.42
C PHE A 29 -2.97 14.14 9.82
N GLU A 30 -2.93 14.52 8.55
CA GLU A 30 -4.09 14.82 7.73
C GLU A 30 -4.38 13.69 6.72
N LEU A 31 -3.39 12.82 6.49
CA LEU A 31 -3.45 11.71 5.56
C LEU A 31 -3.35 10.39 6.31
N VAL A 32 -4.21 9.45 5.93
CA VAL A 32 -4.16 8.07 6.44
C VAL A 32 -4.16 7.07 5.28
N GLU A 33 -3.69 5.87 5.58
CA GLU A 33 -3.81 4.68 4.74
C GLU A 33 -4.36 3.55 5.57
N MET A 34 -5.00 2.58 4.94
CA MET A 34 -5.50 1.42 5.65
C MET A 34 -5.66 0.21 4.73
N TRP A 35 -5.58 -0.96 5.34
CA TRP A 35 -6.05 -2.18 4.69
C TRP A 35 -7.56 -2.09 4.43
N TRP A 36 -8.11 -3.09 3.73
CA TRP A 36 -9.55 -3.14 3.58
C TRP A 36 -10.25 -3.07 4.94
N PRO A 37 -11.23 -2.15 5.12
CA PRO A 37 -11.74 -1.81 6.45
C PRO A 37 -12.26 -2.99 7.29
N THR A 38 -12.86 -4.02 6.65
CA THR A 38 -13.35 -5.18 7.40
C THR A 38 -12.24 -6.05 7.96
N GLN A 39 -11.04 -6.00 7.37
CA GLN A 39 -9.86 -6.74 7.85
C GLN A 39 -9.16 -6.07 9.03
N ALA A 40 -9.35 -4.76 9.18
CA ALA A 40 -8.68 -3.96 10.19
C ALA A 40 -9.59 -3.55 11.37
N GLY A 41 -10.84 -4.02 11.39
CA GLY A 41 -11.78 -3.74 12.47
C GLY A 41 -12.57 -2.43 12.31
N LEU A 42 -13.84 -2.57 11.93
CA LEU A 42 -14.76 -1.45 11.64
C LEU A 42 -15.28 -0.73 12.88
N GLY A 43 -15.18 -1.34 14.08
CA GLY A 43 -15.71 -0.72 15.30
C GLY A 43 -17.23 -0.47 15.28
N GLY A 44 -17.98 -1.32 14.55
CA GLY A 44 -19.46 -1.23 14.44
C GLY A 44 -19.98 -0.36 13.29
N PHE A 45 -19.10 0.20 12.45
CA PHE A 45 -19.48 0.99 11.27
C PHE A 45 -19.44 0.13 9.99
N THR A 46 -20.19 0.53 8.99
CA THR A 46 -19.95 0.05 7.62
C THR A 46 -18.75 0.78 7.00
N PRO A 47 -18.06 0.20 5.99
CA PRO A 47 -16.95 0.89 5.33
C PRO A 47 -17.30 2.29 4.79
N PRO A 48 -18.47 2.55 4.16
CA PRO A 48 -18.86 3.89 3.77
C PRO A 48 -19.03 4.87 4.95
N GLU A 49 -19.66 4.42 6.05
CA GLU A 49 -19.84 5.26 7.26
C GLU A 49 -18.50 5.63 7.90
N LEU A 50 -17.56 4.68 7.95
CA LEU A 50 -16.19 4.95 8.41
C LEU A 50 -15.55 6.04 7.54
N GLY A 51 -15.71 5.96 6.23
CA GLY A 51 -15.19 6.97 5.30
C GLY A 51 -15.74 8.37 5.56
N ASP A 52 -17.05 8.47 5.75
CA ASP A 52 -17.70 9.75 6.07
C ASP A 52 -17.20 10.34 7.41
N ARG A 53 -16.95 9.48 8.42
CA ARG A 53 -16.41 9.89 9.72
C ARG A 53 -14.98 10.38 9.64
N ILE A 54 -14.11 9.68 8.90
CA ILE A 54 -12.71 10.10 8.67
C ILE A 54 -12.67 11.46 7.96
N ARG A 55 -13.50 11.63 6.93
CA ARG A 55 -13.59 12.93 6.23
C ARG A 55 -14.13 14.06 7.11
N ALA A 56 -15.10 13.76 7.98
CA ALA A 56 -15.64 14.74 8.93
C ALA A 56 -14.58 15.25 9.93
N MET A 57 -13.52 14.47 10.19
CA MET A 57 -12.36 14.91 10.96
C MET A 57 -11.37 15.78 10.17
N GLY A 58 -11.67 16.11 8.90
CA GLY A 58 -10.77 16.83 8.01
C GLY A 58 -9.57 16.00 7.54
N MET A 59 -9.70 14.67 7.52
CA MET A 59 -8.66 13.77 7.05
C MET A 59 -9.00 13.21 5.66
N THR A 60 -7.97 12.83 4.91
CA THR A 60 -8.09 12.18 3.60
C THR A 60 -7.43 10.81 3.68
N CYS A 61 -8.08 9.80 3.13
CA CYS A 61 -7.46 8.50 2.92
C CYS A 61 -6.69 8.52 1.61
N GLU A 62 -5.38 8.30 1.66
CA GLU A 62 -4.50 8.28 0.48
C GLU A 62 -4.57 6.96 -0.27
N LEU A 63 -4.68 5.85 0.46
CA LEU A 63 -4.68 4.51 -0.10
C LEU A 63 -5.51 3.57 0.76
N ILE A 64 -6.27 2.69 0.11
CA ILE A 64 -6.83 1.48 0.72
C ILE A 64 -6.37 0.26 -0.06
N ASN A 65 -6.41 -0.91 0.56
CA ASN A 65 -6.23 -2.17 -0.17
C ASN A 65 -7.59 -2.71 -0.66
N PHE A 66 -7.59 -3.48 -1.75
CA PHE A 66 -8.68 -4.44 -1.96
C PHE A 66 -8.72 -5.46 -0.81
N TYR A 67 -9.86 -6.09 -0.60
CA TYR A 67 -9.97 -7.22 0.31
C TYR A 67 -8.99 -8.33 -0.13
N ALA A 68 -8.13 -8.74 0.79
CA ALA A 68 -7.03 -9.64 0.49
C ALA A 68 -7.21 -11.08 1.02
N GLY A 69 -8.43 -11.43 1.44
CA GLY A 69 -8.70 -12.73 2.06
C GLY A 69 -8.45 -12.72 3.57
N ASP A 70 -8.22 -13.88 4.17
CA ASP A 70 -7.85 -14.01 5.57
C ASP A 70 -6.33 -13.81 5.75
N LEU A 71 -5.93 -12.61 6.15
CA LEU A 71 -4.53 -12.25 6.36
C LEU A 71 -3.87 -13.11 7.45
N ALA A 72 -4.63 -13.55 8.46
CA ALA A 72 -4.13 -14.39 9.54
C ALA A 72 -3.87 -15.84 9.07
N ALA A 73 -4.69 -16.32 8.12
CA ALA A 73 -4.46 -17.60 7.44
C ALA A 73 -3.35 -17.53 6.38
N GLY A 74 -2.82 -16.32 6.11
CA GLY A 74 -1.73 -16.10 5.16
C GLY A 74 -2.17 -15.70 3.76
N ASP A 75 -3.44 -15.34 3.56
CA ASP A 75 -3.90 -14.79 2.28
C ASP A 75 -3.24 -13.44 2.01
N ARG A 76 -3.02 -13.14 0.73
CA ARG A 76 -2.38 -11.90 0.28
C ARG A 76 -3.04 -11.34 -1.00
N GLY A 77 -4.35 -11.54 -1.16
CA GLY A 77 -5.12 -11.11 -2.34
C GLY A 77 -5.87 -12.25 -2.99
N LEU A 78 -6.96 -11.92 -3.68
CA LEU A 78 -7.86 -12.89 -4.33
C LEU A 78 -7.62 -13.02 -5.84
N VAL A 79 -6.75 -12.19 -6.39
CA VAL A 79 -6.66 -11.92 -7.84
C VAL A 79 -6.16 -13.11 -8.65
N THR A 80 -5.35 -13.98 -8.02
CA THR A 80 -4.71 -15.13 -8.66
C THR A 80 -5.36 -16.46 -8.38
N ASP A 81 -6.31 -16.52 -7.44
CA ASP A 81 -6.97 -17.76 -7.05
C ASP A 81 -8.19 -18.03 -7.94
N PRO A 82 -8.19 -19.13 -8.75
CA PRO A 82 -9.33 -19.47 -9.61
C PRO A 82 -10.66 -19.64 -8.85
N ALA A 83 -10.61 -20.07 -7.58
CA ALA A 83 -11.79 -20.23 -6.74
C ALA A 83 -12.36 -18.89 -6.23
N GLN A 84 -11.62 -17.81 -6.34
CA GLN A 84 -11.96 -16.48 -5.78
C GLN A 84 -12.30 -15.43 -6.86
N ILE A 85 -12.29 -15.79 -8.14
CA ILE A 85 -12.53 -14.85 -9.25
C ILE A 85 -13.82 -14.08 -9.08
N ASP A 86 -14.93 -14.80 -8.84
CA ASP A 86 -16.25 -14.18 -8.71
C ASP A 86 -16.33 -13.27 -7.48
N ALA A 87 -15.73 -13.71 -6.36
CA ALA A 87 -15.65 -12.91 -5.14
C ALA A 87 -14.83 -11.63 -5.37
N PHE A 88 -13.68 -11.71 -6.04
CA PHE A 88 -12.88 -10.54 -6.39
C PHE A 88 -13.67 -9.58 -7.28
N ARG A 89 -14.26 -10.08 -8.36
CA ARG A 89 -15.02 -9.24 -9.32
C ARG A 89 -16.24 -8.59 -8.69
N ALA A 90 -16.93 -9.28 -7.79
CA ALA A 90 -18.04 -8.73 -7.03
C ALA A 90 -17.59 -7.66 -6.04
N HIS A 91 -16.37 -7.80 -5.47
CA HIS A 91 -15.79 -6.85 -4.53
C HIS A 91 -15.35 -5.52 -5.19
N VAL A 92 -14.95 -5.54 -6.45
CA VAL A 92 -14.43 -4.32 -7.14
C VAL A 92 -15.37 -3.13 -7.05
N PRO A 93 -16.68 -3.21 -7.42
CA PRO A 93 -17.59 -2.07 -7.31
C PRO A 93 -17.80 -1.58 -5.87
N GLU A 94 -17.82 -2.48 -4.89
CA GLU A 94 -17.87 -2.12 -3.47
C GLU A 94 -16.64 -1.30 -3.06
N ALA A 95 -15.45 -1.77 -3.43
CA ALA A 95 -14.20 -1.10 -3.10
C ALA A 95 -14.10 0.29 -3.75
N LEU A 96 -14.58 0.45 -4.98
CA LEU A 96 -14.62 1.74 -5.66
C LEU A 96 -15.59 2.72 -4.97
N GLU A 97 -16.75 2.26 -4.48
CA GLU A 97 -17.67 3.09 -3.72
C GLU A 97 -17.09 3.50 -2.36
N VAL A 98 -16.44 2.57 -1.64
CA VAL A 98 -15.75 2.87 -0.38
C VAL A 98 -14.62 3.86 -0.62
N ALA A 99 -13.81 3.68 -1.65
CA ALA A 99 -12.75 4.62 -2.02
C ALA A 99 -13.32 6.03 -2.30
N ARG A 100 -14.44 6.11 -3.02
CA ARG A 100 -15.12 7.38 -3.28
C ARG A 100 -15.59 8.06 -1.98
N ARG A 101 -16.14 7.30 -1.04
CA ARG A 101 -16.57 7.82 0.29
C ARG A 101 -15.40 8.28 1.13
N LEU A 102 -14.29 7.55 1.12
CA LEU A 102 -13.04 7.94 1.78
C LEU A 102 -12.34 9.14 1.11
N GLY A 103 -12.71 9.47 -0.12
CA GLY A 103 -12.02 10.48 -0.92
C GLY A 103 -10.67 10.02 -1.47
N THR A 104 -10.38 8.71 -1.39
CA THR A 104 -9.14 8.15 -1.94
C THR A 104 -9.23 7.94 -3.45
N ARG A 105 -8.07 8.06 -4.11
CA ARG A 105 -7.92 7.77 -5.54
C ARG A 105 -6.94 6.64 -5.81
N LYS A 106 -6.51 5.94 -4.77
CA LYS A 106 -5.52 4.88 -4.86
C LYS A 106 -6.04 3.62 -4.17
N ILE A 107 -5.98 2.51 -4.86
CA ILE A 107 -6.28 1.18 -4.30
C ILE A 107 -5.07 0.28 -4.55
N ASN A 108 -4.51 -0.29 -3.48
CA ASN A 108 -3.52 -1.35 -3.60
C ASN A 108 -4.22 -2.65 -3.98
N ALA A 109 -3.82 -3.20 -5.12
CA ALA A 109 -4.34 -4.45 -5.68
C ALA A 109 -3.31 -5.57 -5.47
N SER A 110 -3.30 -6.14 -4.26
CA SER A 110 -2.41 -7.26 -3.93
C SER A 110 -2.62 -8.42 -4.90
N ALA A 111 -1.53 -8.88 -5.51
CA ALA A 111 -1.57 -9.89 -6.57
C ALA A 111 -2.10 -11.25 -6.12
N GLY A 112 -1.89 -11.60 -4.85
CA GLY A 112 -2.29 -12.90 -4.30
C GLY A 112 -1.19 -13.95 -4.31
N ASN A 113 -1.50 -15.05 -3.65
CA ASN A 113 -0.62 -16.22 -3.56
C ASN A 113 -0.88 -17.19 -4.74
N LEU A 114 0.14 -17.96 -5.10
CA LEU A 114 -0.07 -19.13 -5.95
C LEU A 114 -0.96 -20.15 -5.21
N ALA A 115 -2.04 -20.57 -5.86
CA ALA A 115 -2.90 -21.63 -5.34
C ALA A 115 -2.18 -23.00 -5.41
N PRO A 116 -2.52 -23.96 -4.55
CA PRO A 116 -1.95 -25.30 -4.61
C PRO A 116 -2.13 -25.93 -5.99
N GLY A 117 -1.04 -26.35 -6.62
CA GLY A 117 -1.04 -26.99 -7.95
C GLY A 117 -1.21 -26.04 -9.13
N GLN A 118 -1.39 -24.74 -8.91
CA GLN A 118 -1.47 -23.74 -9.97
C GLN A 118 -0.07 -23.45 -10.55
N SER A 119 0.05 -23.40 -11.88
CA SER A 119 1.27 -22.95 -12.51
C SER A 119 1.42 -21.41 -12.35
N ARG A 120 2.68 -20.96 -12.30
CA ARG A 120 2.94 -19.49 -12.25
C ARG A 120 2.39 -18.78 -13.48
N ALA A 121 2.44 -19.41 -14.66
CA ALA A 121 1.92 -18.85 -15.90
C ALA A 121 0.41 -18.64 -15.82
N ASP A 122 -0.34 -19.67 -15.40
CA ASP A 122 -1.80 -19.56 -15.24
C ASP A 122 -2.19 -18.49 -14.20
N ALA A 123 -1.41 -18.38 -13.12
CA ALA A 123 -1.63 -17.35 -12.11
C ALA A 123 -1.40 -15.93 -12.65
N ILE A 124 -0.36 -15.74 -13.48
CA ILE A 124 -0.10 -14.45 -14.14
C ILE A 124 -1.22 -14.10 -15.11
N ASP A 125 -1.66 -15.04 -15.95
CA ASP A 125 -2.73 -14.81 -16.92
C ASP A 125 -4.04 -14.42 -16.21
N LEU A 126 -4.39 -15.13 -15.14
CA LEU A 126 -5.56 -14.84 -14.33
C LEU A 126 -5.45 -13.48 -13.63
N MET A 127 -4.30 -13.15 -13.04
CA MET A 127 -4.05 -11.84 -12.45
C MET A 127 -4.23 -10.72 -13.48
N VAL A 128 -3.64 -10.88 -14.68
CA VAL A 128 -3.73 -9.89 -15.77
C VAL A 128 -5.19 -9.66 -16.17
N GLU A 129 -5.97 -10.73 -16.35
CA GLU A 129 -7.38 -10.62 -16.71
C GLU A 129 -8.18 -9.88 -15.62
N ASN A 130 -8.03 -10.28 -14.36
CA ASN A 130 -8.76 -9.70 -13.23
C ASN A 130 -8.36 -8.24 -12.98
N LEU A 131 -7.08 -7.91 -13.10
CA LEU A 131 -6.61 -6.53 -12.89
C LEU A 131 -6.97 -5.62 -14.06
N ARG A 132 -7.06 -6.12 -15.30
CA ARG A 132 -7.67 -5.36 -16.41
C ARG A 132 -9.13 -5.03 -16.12
N PHE A 133 -9.91 -6.01 -15.69
CA PHE A 133 -11.30 -5.81 -15.30
C PHE A 133 -11.46 -4.75 -14.21
N ALA A 134 -10.62 -4.80 -13.16
CA ALA A 134 -10.67 -3.84 -12.08
C ALA A 134 -10.17 -2.44 -12.51
N ALA A 135 -9.08 -2.38 -13.28
CA ALA A 135 -8.49 -1.13 -13.76
C ALA A 135 -9.42 -0.35 -14.70
N ASP A 136 -10.13 -1.05 -15.60
CA ASP A 136 -11.08 -0.40 -16.51
C ASP A 136 -12.20 0.27 -15.72
N ARG A 137 -12.77 -0.38 -14.69
CA ARG A 137 -13.78 0.21 -13.79
C ARG A 137 -13.26 1.32 -12.91
N ALA A 138 -12.06 1.14 -12.35
CA ALA A 138 -11.41 2.15 -11.54
C ALA A 138 -11.14 3.44 -12.32
N ARG A 139 -10.79 3.31 -13.61
CA ARG A 139 -10.55 4.45 -14.50
C ARG A 139 -11.81 5.30 -14.72
N GLU A 140 -12.99 4.68 -14.82
CA GLU A 140 -14.26 5.39 -15.00
C GLU A 140 -14.58 6.35 -13.85
N VAL A 141 -14.06 6.06 -12.65
CA VAL A 141 -14.26 6.87 -11.44
C VAL A 141 -12.98 7.60 -10.99
N GLY A 142 -11.94 7.63 -11.83
CA GLY A 142 -10.70 8.37 -11.58
C GLY A 142 -9.81 7.76 -10.49
N ILE A 143 -9.87 6.45 -10.30
CA ILE A 143 -9.06 5.69 -9.34
C ILE A 143 -7.91 4.99 -10.08
N THR A 144 -6.73 5.00 -9.45
CA THR A 144 -5.52 4.29 -9.88
C THR A 144 -5.34 3.04 -9.03
N LEU A 145 -5.07 1.91 -9.67
CA LEU A 145 -4.66 0.70 -8.99
C LEU A 145 -3.14 0.68 -8.81
N HIS A 146 -2.69 0.16 -7.70
CA HIS A 146 -1.28 0.04 -7.37
C HIS A 146 -0.92 -1.43 -7.18
N LEU A 147 0.16 -1.87 -7.83
CA LEU A 147 0.73 -3.20 -7.65
C LEU A 147 1.90 -3.12 -6.70
N GLU A 148 1.88 -3.94 -5.69
CA GLU A 148 2.91 -4.06 -4.68
C GLU A 148 3.66 -5.40 -4.83
N ALA A 149 4.97 -5.35 -4.73
CA ALA A 149 5.80 -6.53 -4.57
C ALA A 149 5.99 -6.82 -3.07
N LEU A 150 5.76 -8.06 -2.66
CA LEU A 150 6.02 -8.49 -1.28
C LEU A 150 7.23 -9.42 -1.25
N ASN A 151 8.13 -9.24 -0.28
CA ASN A 151 9.33 -10.03 -0.16
C ASN A 151 9.02 -11.54 0.02
N HIS A 152 9.81 -12.38 -0.63
CA HIS A 152 9.62 -13.83 -0.64
C HIS A 152 9.95 -14.51 0.70
N LEU A 153 10.64 -13.85 1.61
CA LEU A 153 11.01 -14.41 2.91
C LEU A 153 9.79 -14.51 3.83
N GLU A 154 8.94 -13.48 3.85
CA GLU A 154 7.72 -13.44 4.65
C GLU A 154 6.49 -13.97 3.87
N THR A 155 6.53 -13.88 2.55
CA THR A 155 5.41 -14.29 1.67
C THR A 155 5.87 -15.21 0.53
N PRO A 156 6.33 -16.44 0.84
CA PRO A 156 7.00 -17.30 -0.14
C PRO A 156 6.11 -17.78 -1.30
N ARG A 157 4.79 -17.68 -1.17
CA ARG A 157 3.83 -18.04 -2.24
C ARG A 157 3.30 -16.85 -3.02
N TYR A 158 3.67 -15.63 -2.63
CA TYR A 158 3.16 -14.43 -3.30
C TYR A 158 3.65 -14.34 -4.75
N LEU A 159 2.76 -13.95 -5.66
CA LEU A 159 3.04 -14.01 -7.10
C LEU A 159 4.10 -13.01 -7.55
N LEU A 160 4.18 -11.84 -6.93
CA LEU A 160 5.11 -10.74 -7.28
C LEU A 160 6.19 -10.58 -6.18
N PRO A 161 7.27 -11.40 -6.20
CA PRO A 161 8.26 -11.44 -5.12
C PRO A 161 9.22 -10.25 -5.08
N ASP A 162 9.24 -9.44 -6.13
CA ASP A 162 10.09 -8.25 -6.25
C ASP A 162 9.51 -7.21 -7.21
N VAL A 163 10.11 -6.02 -7.20
CA VAL A 163 9.66 -4.88 -8.01
C VAL A 163 9.80 -5.15 -9.52
N ALA A 164 10.75 -5.96 -9.96
CA ALA A 164 10.90 -6.30 -11.37
C ALA A 164 9.67 -7.12 -11.84
N ALA A 165 9.26 -8.12 -11.07
CA ALA A 165 8.06 -8.90 -11.36
C ALA A 165 6.78 -8.03 -11.40
N ALA A 166 6.68 -7.02 -10.51
CA ALA A 166 5.56 -6.09 -10.51
C ALA A 166 5.56 -5.19 -11.77
N ILE A 167 6.73 -4.72 -12.23
CA ILE A 167 6.87 -3.95 -13.48
C ILE A 167 6.50 -4.80 -14.70
N ASP A 168 6.94 -6.06 -14.75
CA ASP A 168 6.57 -6.98 -15.82
C ASP A 168 5.04 -7.23 -15.85
N ALA A 169 4.45 -7.43 -14.67
CA ALA A 169 2.99 -7.56 -14.53
C ALA A 169 2.25 -6.30 -15.02
N MET A 170 2.71 -5.11 -14.66
CA MET A 170 2.13 -3.85 -15.17
C MET A 170 2.19 -3.77 -16.70
N THR A 171 3.28 -4.22 -17.29
CA THR A 171 3.44 -4.24 -18.75
C THR A 171 2.44 -5.20 -19.40
N LEU A 172 2.20 -6.36 -18.81
CA LEU A 172 1.21 -7.31 -19.28
C LEU A 172 -0.22 -6.80 -19.10
N ILE A 173 -0.53 -6.15 -17.99
CA ILE A 173 -1.85 -5.57 -17.71
C ILE A 173 -2.18 -4.47 -18.73
N ASP A 174 -1.20 -3.65 -19.10
CA ASP A 174 -1.31 -2.61 -20.12
C ASP A 174 -2.52 -1.67 -19.89
N ARG A 175 -2.56 -1.05 -18.72
CA ARG A 175 -3.56 -0.04 -18.34
C ARG A 175 -2.89 1.20 -17.76
N PRO A 176 -3.21 2.42 -18.24
CA PRO A 176 -2.52 3.65 -17.82
C PRO A 176 -2.78 4.04 -16.36
N ASN A 177 -3.82 3.51 -15.76
CA ASN A 177 -4.17 3.71 -14.35
C ASN A 177 -3.74 2.54 -13.45
N VAL A 178 -2.74 1.76 -13.87
CA VAL A 178 -2.06 0.77 -13.04
C VAL A 178 -0.64 1.26 -12.82
N MET A 179 -0.27 1.48 -11.56
CA MET A 179 1.00 2.05 -11.14
C MET A 179 1.68 1.12 -10.12
N LEU A 180 2.95 1.37 -9.85
CA LEU A 180 3.73 0.64 -8.87
C LEU A 180 3.55 1.24 -7.48
N LEU A 181 3.35 0.41 -6.48
CA LEU A 181 3.60 0.72 -5.08
C LEU A 181 4.97 0.15 -4.71
N VAL A 182 5.85 1.02 -4.20
CA VAL A 182 7.16 0.63 -3.67
C VAL A 182 7.12 0.71 -2.16
N ASP A 183 7.05 -0.43 -1.48
CA ASP A 183 7.34 -0.51 -0.05
C ASP A 183 8.84 -0.75 0.14
N VAL A 184 9.52 0.24 0.71
CA VAL A 184 10.97 0.24 0.95
C VAL A 184 11.40 -0.95 1.83
N TYR A 185 10.58 -1.33 2.80
CA TYR A 185 10.85 -2.48 3.65
C TYR A 185 10.88 -3.78 2.85
N HIS A 186 9.88 -4.02 2.00
CA HIS A 186 9.84 -5.23 1.17
C HIS A 186 11.00 -5.30 0.18
N VAL A 187 11.42 -4.16 -0.36
CA VAL A 187 12.61 -4.07 -1.24
C VAL A 187 13.87 -4.48 -0.46
N ALA A 188 14.08 -3.91 0.72
CA ALA A 188 15.25 -4.22 1.55
C ALA A 188 15.24 -5.69 2.05
N MET A 189 14.08 -6.20 2.46
CA MET A 189 13.90 -7.62 2.85
C MET A 189 14.21 -8.59 1.70
N ALA A 190 13.94 -8.21 0.46
CA ALA A 190 14.33 -8.99 -0.72
C ALA A 190 15.83 -8.90 -1.06
N GLY A 191 16.61 -8.21 -0.23
CA GLY A 191 18.07 -8.02 -0.43
C GLY A 191 18.42 -7.03 -1.53
N GLN A 192 17.48 -6.18 -1.95
CA GLN A 192 17.69 -5.17 -2.98
C GLN A 192 18.01 -3.80 -2.35
N ASP A 193 18.78 -2.98 -3.06
CA ASP A 193 19.01 -1.58 -2.64
C ASP A 193 17.79 -0.73 -3.01
N PRO A 194 17.10 -0.10 -2.03
CA PRO A 194 15.93 0.74 -2.30
C PRO A 194 16.23 1.91 -3.25
N VAL A 195 17.43 2.49 -3.20
CA VAL A 195 17.81 3.60 -4.08
C VAL A 195 17.85 3.14 -5.55
N GLU A 196 18.52 2.02 -5.81
CA GLU A 196 18.58 1.46 -7.17
C GLU A 196 17.20 1.05 -7.70
N VAL A 197 16.37 0.45 -6.83
CA VAL A 197 15.00 0.04 -7.18
C VAL A 197 14.14 1.26 -7.53
N ILE A 198 14.17 2.32 -6.72
CA ILE A 198 13.44 3.56 -6.97
C ILE A 198 13.88 4.19 -8.31
N GLU A 199 15.18 4.29 -8.56
CA GLU A 199 15.71 4.87 -9.80
C GLU A 199 15.29 4.06 -11.03
N ARG A 200 15.34 2.74 -10.96
CA ARG A 200 14.90 1.84 -12.03
C ARG A 200 13.39 1.91 -12.28
N ALA A 201 12.59 2.00 -11.21
CA ALA A 201 11.14 2.12 -11.30
C ALA A 201 10.71 3.46 -11.91
N GLY A 202 11.37 4.55 -11.52
CA GLY A 202 11.20 5.87 -12.10
C GLY A 202 9.74 6.35 -12.05
N LYS A 203 9.24 6.83 -13.17
CA LYS A 203 7.87 7.38 -13.31
C LYS A 203 6.74 6.34 -13.14
N ARG A 204 7.06 5.05 -13.01
CA ARG A 204 6.07 4.00 -12.75
C ARG A 204 5.58 4.02 -11.30
N ILE A 205 6.32 4.69 -10.40
CA ILE A 205 5.96 4.80 -8.99
C ILE A 205 4.74 5.70 -8.84
N GLY A 206 3.64 5.12 -8.40
CA GLY A 206 2.40 5.84 -8.07
C GLY A 206 2.21 6.03 -6.56
N HIS A 207 2.84 5.17 -5.75
CA HIS A 207 2.81 5.26 -4.30
C HIS A 207 4.08 4.68 -3.66
N VAL A 208 4.41 5.17 -2.47
CA VAL A 208 5.57 4.71 -1.70
C VAL A 208 5.15 4.48 -0.26
N GLN A 209 5.58 3.35 0.30
CA GLN A 209 5.46 3.06 1.72
C GLN A 209 6.82 2.81 2.33
N VAL A 210 6.97 3.13 3.61
CA VAL A 210 8.22 3.06 4.34
C VAL A 210 8.08 2.42 5.71
N ALA A 211 9.02 1.56 6.01
CA ALA A 211 9.34 1.04 7.32
C ALA A 211 10.84 0.73 7.38
N GLU A 212 11.39 0.61 8.57
CA GLU A 212 12.80 0.32 8.77
C GLU A 212 13.15 -1.14 8.46
N TYR A 213 14.39 -1.37 8.04
CA TYR A 213 14.98 -2.69 7.88
C TYR A 213 16.28 -2.80 8.71
N PRO A 214 16.46 -3.93 9.44
CA PRO A 214 15.50 -4.99 9.71
C PRO A 214 14.42 -4.59 10.72
N GLY A 215 13.35 -5.41 10.86
CA GLY A 215 12.37 -5.36 11.95
C GLY A 215 11.05 -4.68 11.62
N ARG A 216 10.95 -3.93 10.50
CA ARG A 216 9.75 -3.21 10.08
C ARG A 216 9.26 -2.17 11.11
N HIS A 217 10.17 -1.62 11.91
CA HIS A 217 9.88 -0.61 12.93
C HIS A 217 9.97 0.82 12.38
N GLU A 218 10.04 1.79 13.30
CA GLU A 218 10.15 3.22 12.98
C GLU A 218 11.37 3.51 12.11
N PRO A 219 11.24 4.33 11.06
CA PRO A 219 12.39 4.79 10.28
C PRO A 219 13.50 5.41 11.14
N GLY A 220 14.74 5.00 10.89
CA GLY A 220 15.92 5.44 11.65
C GLY A 220 16.33 4.50 12.79
N THR A 221 15.56 3.42 13.05
CA THR A 221 15.91 2.43 14.08
C THR A 221 16.76 1.26 13.53
N GLY A 222 17.02 1.21 12.24
CA GLY A 222 17.77 0.13 11.59
C GLY A 222 18.91 0.62 10.70
N THR A 223 19.00 0.12 9.47
CA THR A 223 20.17 0.30 8.60
C THR A 223 19.90 1.04 7.30
N LEU A 224 18.64 1.45 7.05
CA LEU A 224 18.26 2.12 5.81
C LEU A 224 18.81 3.56 5.76
N LYS A 225 19.28 3.94 4.58
CA LYS A 225 19.87 5.27 4.33
C LYS A 225 18.79 6.25 3.89
N TRP A 226 17.98 6.73 4.81
CA TRP A 226 16.78 7.51 4.52
C TRP A 226 17.02 8.76 3.70
N ALA A 227 18.13 9.47 3.95
CA ALA A 227 18.49 10.65 3.15
C ALA A 227 18.71 10.31 1.66
N GLU A 228 19.36 9.17 1.37
CA GLU A 228 19.59 8.70 0.01
C GLU A 228 18.29 8.23 -0.66
N ILE A 229 17.43 7.52 0.09
CA ILE A 229 16.11 7.04 -0.36
C ILE A 229 15.20 8.21 -0.73
N LEU A 230 15.04 9.20 0.17
CA LEU A 230 14.24 10.39 -0.11
C LEU A 230 14.80 11.21 -1.28
N ALA A 231 16.14 11.29 -1.40
CA ALA A 231 16.77 11.93 -2.54
C ALA A 231 16.51 11.19 -3.85
N ALA A 232 16.50 9.85 -3.86
CA ALA A 232 16.15 9.05 -5.03
C ALA A 232 14.71 9.30 -5.47
N LEU A 233 13.75 9.32 -4.55
CA LEU A 233 12.35 9.67 -4.84
C LEU A 233 12.23 11.06 -5.47
N ALA A 234 12.96 12.04 -4.95
CA ALA A 234 12.97 13.40 -5.52
C ALA A 234 13.57 13.41 -6.94
N ARG A 235 14.69 12.69 -7.16
CA ARG A 235 15.38 12.60 -8.48
C ARG A 235 14.48 12.00 -9.56
N VAL A 236 13.70 10.96 -9.22
CA VAL A 236 12.76 10.37 -10.20
C VAL A 236 11.50 11.20 -10.40
N GLY A 237 11.36 12.30 -9.68
CA GLY A 237 10.24 13.23 -9.79
C GLY A 237 8.98 12.76 -9.07
N TYR A 238 9.09 11.87 -8.08
CA TYR A 238 7.96 11.49 -7.25
C TYR A 238 7.43 12.71 -6.47
N ARG A 239 6.11 12.90 -6.47
CA ARG A 239 5.42 14.02 -5.80
C ARG A 239 4.23 13.57 -4.97
N GLY A 240 4.06 12.27 -4.82
CA GLY A 240 3.00 11.68 -4.00
C GLY A 240 3.28 11.77 -2.49
N SER A 241 2.34 11.25 -1.72
CA SER A 241 2.53 11.03 -0.29
C SER A 241 3.38 9.78 -0.03
N VAL A 242 4.00 9.72 1.15
CA VAL A 242 4.76 8.58 1.65
C VAL A 242 3.98 7.97 2.82
N GLY A 243 3.56 6.72 2.67
CA GLY A 243 2.86 5.97 3.70
C GLY A 243 3.81 5.44 4.77
N LEU A 244 3.49 5.67 6.03
CA LEU A 244 4.22 5.15 7.17
C LEU A 244 3.63 3.81 7.57
N GLU A 245 4.14 2.72 6.98
CA GLU A 245 3.63 1.36 7.17
C GLU A 245 4.59 0.52 8.01
N PHE A 246 4.90 0.98 9.20
CA PHE A 246 5.74 0.27 10.14
C PHE A 246 4.95 -0.30 11.33
N ALA A 247 5.49 -1.37 11.94
CA ALA A 247 5.01 -1.92 13.20
C ALA A 247 5.70 -1.18 14.35
N PRO A 248 4.97 -0.40 15.17
CA PRO A 248 5.58 0.33 16.28
C PRO A 248 6.33 -0.59 17.23
N ALA A 249 7.50 -0.16 17.71
CA ALA A 249 8.28 -0.91 18.68
C ALA A 249 7.48 -1.14 20.00
N VAL A 250 6.63 -0.18 20.36
CA VAL A 250 5.62 -0.34 21.41
C VAL A 250 4.25 -0.43 20.74
N PRO A 251 3.50 -1.54 20.88
CA PRO A 251 2.23 -1.74 20.21
C PRO A 251 1.25 -0.57 20.42
N ASN A 252 0.69 -0.04 19.31
CA ASN A 252 -0.25 1.09 19.27
C ASN A 252 0.30 2.44 19.77
N GLU A 253 1.61 2.55 19.97
CA GLU A 253 2.31 3.77 20.39
C GLU A 253 3.45 4.11 19.42
N PRO A 254 3.15 4.47 18.15
CA PRO A 254 4.17 4.79 17.18
C PRO A 254 4.97 6.04 17.58
N ASP A 255 6.29 5.95 17.46
CA ASP A 255 7.18 7.11 17.61
C ASP A 255 7.38 7.79 16.25
N PHE A 256 7.03 9.07 16.17
CA PHE A 256 7.19 9.89 14.98
C PHE A 256 8.36 10.89 15.10
N GLY A 257 9.29 10.67 16.01
CA GLY A 257 10.44 11.53 16.24
C GLY A 257 11.33 11.76 15.02
N PHE A 258 11.31 10.85 14.04
CA PHE A 258 12.03 10.97 12.76
C PHE A 258 11.37 11.95 11.74
N LEU A 259 10.07 12.22 11.86
CA LEU A 259 9.34 13.03 10.87
C LEU A 259 9.90 14.44 10.64
N PRO A 260 10.30 15.21 11.68
CA PRO A 260 10.88 16.54 11.45
C PRO A 260 12.11 16.52 10.55
N GLU A 261 12.98 15.50 10.68
CA GLU A 261 14.14 15.33 9.81
C GLU A 261 13.71 14.99 8.38
N PHE A 262 12.78 14.06 8.20
CA PHE A 262 12.24 13.67 6.89
C PHE A 262 11.59 14.86 6.17
N MET A 263 10.85 15.69 6.88
CA MET A 263 10.24 16.90 6.34
C MET A 263 11.31 17.93 5.92
N GLN A 264 12.37 18.12 6.72
CA GLN A 264 13.46 19.01 6.38
C GLN A 264 14.24 18.53 5.15
N LEU A 265 14.56 17.23 5.08
CA LEU A 265 15.20 16.61 3.92
C LEU A 265 14.36 16.80 2.67
N SER A 266 13.07 16.47 2.73
CA SER A 266 12.11 16.64 1.63
C SER A 266 12.04 18.09 1.14
N ALA A 267 12.00 19.06 2.05
CA ALA A 267 11.99 20.48 1.71
C ALA A 267 13.26 20.92 0.96
N ARG A 268 14.44 20.47 1.41
CA ARG A 268 15.74 20.76 0.76
C ARG A 268 15.84 20.17 -0.64
N LEU A 269 15.21 19.02 -0.88
CA LEU A 269 15.21 18.33 -2.16
C LEU A 269 14.22 18.93 -3.16
N GLY A 270 13.37 19.87 -2.77
CA GLY A 270 12.30 20.43 -3.60
C GLY A 270 11.23 19.40 -3.97
N ALA A 271 11.11 18.37 -3.17
CA ALA A 271 10.22 17.23 -3.40
C ALA A 271 8.78 17.52 -2.95
#